data_4623b67cbb74518bb0e66bf2ed37d492
#
_entry.id   4623b67cbb74518bb0e66bf2ed37d492
#
_cell.length_a   1.000
_cell.length_b   1.000
_cell.length_c   1.000
_cell.angle_alpha   90.00
_cell.angle_beta   90.00
_cell.angle_gamma   90.00
#
_symmetry.space_group_name_H-M   'P 1'
#
loop_
_entity.id
_entity.type
_entity.pdbx_description
1 polymer ?
#
loop_
_entity_poly.entity_id
_entity_poly.type
_entity_poly.pdbx_seq_one_letter_code
_entity_poly.pdbx_strand_id
1 'polypeptide(L)'
;MATANPMKGTYPNSPPVVSKKTFTISGILTTVYGLDDLPVEATNVTCLWLLHPRLQTQSCMEPVAASAITDWNHQLKATESAGHRLIAASFDQRNHGSREVNKLANEAWRSGNESHAQDMLGIYRSSGGPVFVLTLLTALRWDRNRYVPIDDPYFVLHFSHI
;
A
#
# COMPACT_ATOMS: atom_id res chain seq x y z
N MET A 1 4.81 -23.04 11.35
CA MET A 1 4.17 -22.17 12.36
C MET A 1 4.05 -20.80 11.74
N ALA A 2 2.87 -20.18 11.78
CA ALA A 2 2.74 -18.79 11.33
C ALA A 2 3.59 -17.91 12.25
N THR A 3 4.52 -17.15 11.69
CA THR A 3 5.31 -16.18 12.44
C THR A 3 4.38 -15.10 12.99
N ALA A 4 4.55 -14.75 14.26
CA ALA A 4 3.79 -13.67 14.87
C ALA A 4 3.97 -12.39 14.04
N ASN A 5 2.88 -11.65 13.82
CA ASN A 5 2.97 -10.37 13.14
C ASN A 5 3.91 -9.42 13.93
N PRO A 6 5.07 -9.03 13.39
CA PRO A 6 6.03 -8.18 14.08
C PRO A 6 5.47 -6.78 14.39
N MET A 7 4.38 -6.39 13.72
CA MET A 7 3.70 -5.12 13.93
C MET A 7 2.65 -5.19 15.05
N LYS A 8 2.39 -6.39 15.60
CA LYS A 8 1.41 -6.56 16.69
C LYS A 8 1.90 -5.83 17.94
N GLY A 9 1.11 -4.91 18.44
CA GLY A 9 1.44 -4.07 19.62
C GLY A 9 2.11 -2.73 19.28
N THR A 10 2.47 -2.48 18.04
CA THR A 10 2.99 -1.16 17.59
C THR A 10 1.84 -0.16 17.40
N TYR A 11 0.63 -0.64 17.16
CA TYR A 11 -0.55 0.17 16.89
C TYR A 11 -1.59 0.04 18.01
N PRO A 12 -2.50 1.02 18.15
CA PRO A 12 -3.58 0.95 19.11
C PRO A 12 -4.36 -0.38 18.98
N ASN A 13 -4.84 -0.92 20.12
CA ASN A 13 -5.66 -2.13 20.13
C ASN A 13 -6.94 -2.01 19.30
N SER A 14 -7.39 -0.78 19.04
CA SER A 14 -8.50 -0.46 18.17
C SER A 14 -8.04 0.59 17.16
N PRO A 15 -7.47 0.19 16.02
CA PRO A 15 -7.08 1.14 14.99
C PRO A 15 -8.32 1.89 14.47
N PRO A 16 -8.15 3.14 14.00
CA PRO A 16 -9.23 3.86 13.34
C PRO A 16 -9.80 3.05 12.18
N VAL A 17 -11.06 3.28 11.86
CA VAL A 17 -11.69 2.66 10.70
C VAL A 17 -11.55 3.60 9.51
N VAL A 18 -10.97 3.11 8.42
CA VAL A 18 -10.90 3.78 7.13
C VAL A 18 -11.53 2.90 6.07
N SER A 19 -12.07 3.51 5.01
CA SER A 19 -12.58 2.75 3.87
C SER A 19 -11.50 1.89 3.24
N LYS A 20 -11.86 0.70 2.75
CA LYS A 20 -10.95 -0.15 2.01
C LYS A 20 -11.62 -0.79 0.81
N LYS A 21 -10.91 -0.84 -0.30
CA LYS A 21 -11.38 -1.42 -1.55
C LYS A 21 -10.24 -2.17 -2.24
N THR A 22 -10.54 -3.37 -2.74
CA THR A 22 -9.53 -4.18 -3.43
C THR A 22 -9.74 -4.13 -4.94
N PHE A 23 -8.68 -3.87 -5.66
CA PHE A 23 -8.62 -3.82 -7.12
C PHE A 23 -7.67 -4.89 -7.64
N THR A 24 -7.91 -5.36 -8.85
CA THR A 24 -6.93 -6.14 -9.59
C THR A 24 -6.16 -5.21 -10.51
N ILE A 25 -4.89 -4.94 -10.18
CA ILE A 25 -4.04 -4.01 -10.92
C ILE A 25 -2.88 -4.79 -11.52
N SER A 26 -2.81 -4.83 -12.85
CA SER A 26 -1.81 -5.65 -13.58
C SER A 26 -1.75 -7.12 -13.10
N GLY A 27 -2.92 -7.69 -12.76
CA GLY A 27 -3.03 -9.05 -12.23
C GLY A 27 -2.69 -9.21 -10.75
N ILE A 28 -2.44 -8.11 -10.03
CA ILE A 28 -2.10 -8.11 -8.61
C ILE A 28 -3.28 -7.57 -7.80
N LEU A 29 -3.73 -8.34 -6.80
CA LEU A 29 -4.73 -7.87 -5.84
C LEU A 29 -4.11 -6.79 -4.96
N THR A 30 -4.62 -5.56 -5.08
CA THR A 30 -4.14 -4.39 -4.37
C THR A 30 -5.27 -3.82 -3.53
N THR A 31 -5.06 -3.70 -2.24
CA THR A 31 -6.02 -3.06 -1.34
C THR A 31 -5.65 -1.59 -1.18
N VAL A 32 -6.61 -0.72 -1.46
CA VAL A 32 -6.50 0.73 -1.30
C VAL A 32 -7.34 1.14 -0.10
N TYR A 33 -6.74 1.93 0.77
CA TYR A 33 -7.32 2.45 2.02
C TYR A 33 -7.59 3.94 1.90
N GLY A 34 -8.73 4.40 2.45
CA GLY A 34 -9.08 5.81 2.51
C GLY A 34 -9.62 6.41 1.20
N LEU A 35 -9.86 5.59 0.18
CA LEU A 35 -10.30 6.07 -1.14
C LEU A 35 -11.71 6.68 -1.10
N ASP A 36 -12.65 5.99 -0.45
CA ASP A 36 -14.05 6.44 -0.35
C ASP A 36 -14.22 7.54 0.72
N ASP A 37 -13.22 7.71 1.58
CA ASP A 37 -13.21 8.76 2.62
C ASP A 37 -12.72 10.12 2.07
N LEU A 38 -12.24 10.15 0.83
CA LEU A 38 -11.78 11.39 0.20
C LEU A 38 -12.96 12.33 -0.09
N PRO A 39 -12.84 13.63 0.27
CA PRO A 39 -13.84 14.62 -0.13
C PRO A 39 -13.99 14.71 -1.65
N VAL A 40 -15.19 15.11 -2.08
CA VAL A 40 -15.53 15.24 -3.51
C VAL A 40 -14.60 16.23 -4.22
N GLU A 41 -14.21 17.27 -3.52
CA GLU A 41 -13.38 18.38 -3.99
C GLU A 41 -11.87 18.11 -3.86
N ALA A 42 -11.46 16.92 -3.40
CA ALA A 42 -10.03 16.60 -3.27
C ALA A 42 -9.36 16.60 -4.65
N THR A 43 -8.48 17.56 -4.88
CA THR A 43 -7.73 17.73 -6.13
C THR A 43 -6.34 17.11 -6.03
N ASN A 44 -5.72 17.17 -4.85
CA ASN A 44 -4.38 16.65 -4.61
C ASN A 44 -4.44 15.44 -3.68
N VAL A 45 -3.98 14.29 -4.17
CA VAL A 45 -3.98 13.04 -3.41
C VAL A 45 -2.59 12.41 -3.47
N THR A 46 -2.03 12.13 -2.31
CA THR A 46 -0.78 11.35 -2.17
C THR A 46 -1.13 9.91 -1.84
N CYS A 47 -0.46 8.95 -2.48
CA CYS A 47 -0.60 7.54 -2.19
C CYS A 47 0.61 7.01 -1.42
N LEU A 48 0.38 6.54 -0.20
CA LEU A 48 1.39 5.87 0.62
C LEU A 48 1.44 4.38 0.24
N TRP A 49 2.58 3.92 -0.28
CA TRP A 49 2.83 2.52 -0.52
C TRP A 49 3.25 1.80 0.76
N LEU A 50 2.53 0.73 1.09
CA LEU A 50 2.80 -0.08 2.26
C LEU A 50 3.22 -1.49 1.83
N LEU A 51 4.46 -1.83 2.11
CA LEU A 51 5.02 -3.16 1.86
C LEU A 51 5.05 -3.95 3.16
N HIS A 52 4.40 -5.10 3.18
CA HIS A 52 4.38 -5.95 4.36
C HIS A 52 5.74 -6.59 4.64
N PRO A 53 6.07 -6.90 5.91
CA PRO A 53 7.28 -7.64 6.25
C PRO A 53 7.29 -9.04 5.63
N ARG A 54 8.47 -9.62 5.48
CA ARG A 54 8.64 -11.00 5.02
C ARG A 54 7.81 -11.97 5.89
N LEU A 55 7.28 -13.00 5.29
CA LEU A 55 6.40 -14.02 5.89
C LEU A 55 5.04 -13.49 6.37
N GLN A 56 4.69 -12.26 6.01
CA GLN A 56 3.38 -11.67 6.25
C GLN A 56 2.60 -11.52 4.95
N THR A 57 1.42 -10.93 5.03
CA THR A 57 0.57 -10.60 3.90
C THR A 57 0.18 -9.13 3.93
N GLN A 58 -0.37 -8.61 2.84
CA GLN A 58 -0.83 -7.22 2.76
C GLN A 58 -1.79 -6.84 3.88
N SER A 59 -2.55 -7.78 4.44
CA SER A 59 -3.52 -7.50 5.49
C SER A 59 -2.90 -6.97 6.79
N CYS A 60 -1.61 -7.26 7.07
CA CYS A 60 -0.95 -6.72 8.25
C CYS A 60 -0.68 -5.20 8.13
N MET A 61 -0.84 -4.62 6.94
CA MET A 61 -0.66 -3.19 6.70
C MET A 61 -1.93 -2.37 6.95
N GLU A 62 -3.07 -3.00 7.16
CA GLU A 62 -4.35 -2.29 7.42
C GLU A 62 -4.27 -1.33 8.62
N PRO A 63 -3.79 -1.72 9.82
CA PRO A 63 -3.68 -0.80 10.94
C PRO A 63 -2.66 0.33 10.69
N VAL A 64 -1.62 0.07 9.91
CA VAL A 64 -0.62 1.09 9.52
C VAL A 64 -1.28 2.14 8.63
N ALA A 65 -2.00 1.68 7.60
CA ALA A 65 -2.73 2.55 6.69
C ALA A 65 -3.73 3.42 7.43
N ALA A 66 -4.55 2.80 8.29
CA ALA A 66 -5.59 3.48 9.04
C ALA A 66 -5.02 4.56 9.96
N SER A 67 -3.96 4.26 10.70
CA SER A 67 -3.30 5.23 11.57
C SER A 67 -2.69 6.38 10.76
N ALA A 68 -1.94 6.09 9.71
CA ALA A 68 -1.30 7.12 8.89
C ALA A 68 -2.31 8.08 8.25
N ILE A 69 -3.41 7.55 7.69
CA ILE A 69 -4.47 8.37 7.07
C ILE A 69 -5.18 9.23 8.12
N THR A 70 -5.46 8.66 9.30
CA THR A 70 -6.14 9.38 10.38
C THR A 70 -5.28 10.50 10.93
N ASP A 71 -4.00 10.23 11.21
CA ASP A 71 -3.05 11.22 11.70
C ASP A 71 -2.84 12.34 10.70
N TRP A 72 -2.71 12.00 9.41
CA TRP A 72 -2.62 12.98 8.33
C TRP A 72 -3.84 13.90 8.27
N ASN A 73 -5.03 13.32 8.27
CA ASN A 73 -6.27 14.09 8.24
C ASN A 73 -6.46 14.96 9.48
N HIS A 74 -5.98 14.49 10.64
CA HIS A 74 -6.00 15.28 11.87
C HIS A 74 -5.07 16.50 11.77
N GLN A 75 -3.87 16.32 11.25
CA GLN A 75 -2.90 17.41 11.03
C GLN A 75 -3.43 18.44 10.04
N LEU A 76 -4.05 18.01 8.92
CA LEU A 76 -4.65 18.92 7.95
C LEU A 76 -5.75 19.79 8.57
N LYS A 77 -6.58 19.23 9.43
CA LYS A 77 -7.62 20.01 10.16
C LYS A 77 -6.99 21.03 11.09
N ALA A 78 -5.93 20.65 11.80
CA ALA A 78 -5.25 21.52 12.76
C ALA A 78 -4.54 22.71 12.10
N THR A 79 -4.13 22.58 10.85
CA THR A 79 -3.42 23.61 10.08
C THR A 79 -4.33 24.42 9.15
N GLU A 80 -5.65 24.15 9.15
CA GLU A 80 -6.61 24.73 8.20
C GLU A 80 -6.15 24.62 6.73
N SER A 81 -5.31 23.65 6.45
CA SER A 81 -4.71 23.48 5.14
C SER A 81 -5.67 22.74 4.19
N ALA A 82 -5.96 23.31 3.05
CA ALA A 82 -6.61 22.62 1.93
C ALA A 82 -5.70 21.56 1.29
N GLY A 83 -4.65 21.16 1.99
CA GLY A 83 -3.52 20.37 1.54
C GLY A 83 -3.84 19.03 0.89
N HIS A 84 -2.78 18.32 0.60
CA HIS A 84 -2.82 17.03 -0.06
C HIS A 84 -3.53 15.98 0.81
N ARG A 85 -4.49 15.28 0.26
CA ARG A 85 -5.14 14.15 0.91
C ARG A 85 -4.27 12.92 0.82
N LEU A 86 -4.41 12.02 1.81
CA LEU A 86 -3.64 10.78 1.86
C LEU A 86 -4.57 9.59 1.63
N ILE A 87 -4.16 8.70 0.76
CA ILE A 87 -4.63 7.31 0.67
C ILE A 87 -3.44 6.39 0.89
N ALA A 88 -3.70 5.12 1.19
CA ALA A 88 -2.64 4.13 1.24
C ALA A 88 -2.99 2.94 0.34
N ALA A 89 -1.98 2.25 -0.14
CA ALA A 89 -2.15 1.05 -0.94
C ALA A 89 -1.18 -0.04 -0.49
N SER A 90 -1.66 -1.27 -0.41
CA SER A 90 -0.85 -2.44 -0.13
C SER A 90 -1.21 -3.60 -1.04
N PHE A 91 -0.25 -4.48 -1.30
CA PHE A 91 -0.42 -5.70 -2.07
C PHE A 91 0.52 -6.78 -1.53
N ASP A 92 0.17 -8.04 -1.78
CA ASP A 92 1.08 -9.13 -1.45
C ASP A 92 2.33 -9.08 -2.33
N GLN A 93 3.50 -9.04 -1.71
CA GLN A 93 4.77 -9.05 -2.40
C GLN A 93 4.93 -10.38 -3.17
N ARG A 94 5.89 -10.42 -4.10
CA ARG A 94 6.19 -11.63 -4.85
C ARG A 94 6.30 -12.83 -3.91
N ASN A 95 5.62 -13.90 -4.26
CA ASN A 95 5.63 -15.18 -3.54
C ASN A 95 5.11 -15.11 -2.09
N HIS A 96 4.28 -14.11 -1.74
CA HIS A 96 3.64 -13.99 -0.44
C HIS A 96 2.11 -13.94 -0.59
N GLY A 97 1.38 -14.34 0.44
CA GLY A 97 -0.08 -14.26 0.52
C GLY A 97 -0.78 -14.84 -0.71
N SER A 98 -1.60 -14.03 -1.37
CA SER A 98 -2.33 -14.42 -2.59
C SER A 98 -1.42 -14.74 -3.79
N ARG A 99 -0.15 -14.39 -3.72
CA ARG A 99 0.86 -14.60 -4.79
C ARG A 99 1.86 -15.70 -4.45
N GLU A 100 1.63 -16.48 -3.38
CA GLU A 100 2.50 -17.58 -3.00
C GLU A 100 2.45 -18.71 -4.04
N VAL A 101 3.61 -19.05 -4.60
CA VAL A 101 3.80 -20.14 -5.56
C VAL A 101 4.75 -21.20 -4.98
N ASN A 102 5.78 -20.77 -4.26
CA ASN A 102 6.79 -21.65 -3.66
C ASN A 102 7.09 -21.20 -2.24
N LYS A 103 6.57 -21.95 -1.27
CA LYS A 103 6.73 -21.63 0.14
C LYS A 103 8.20 -21.58 0.58
N LEU A 104 9.06 -22.46 0.04
CA LEU A 104 10.48 -22.50 0.37
C LEU A 104 11.20 -21.20 -0.03
N ALA A 105 10.79 -20.57 -1.12
CA ALA A 105 11.38 -19.31 -1.58
C ALA A 105 11.17 -18.13 -0.59
N ASN A 106 10.25 -18.25 0.36
CA ASN A 106 10.06 -17.28 1.44
C ASN A 106 10.96 -17.53 2.65
N GLU A 107 11.61 -18.69 2.69
CA GLU A 107 12.44 -19.06 3.83
C GLU A 107 13.87 -18.52 3.73
N ALA A 108 14.58 -18.50 4.85
CA ALA A 108 15.98 -18.12 4.90
C ALA A 108 16.88 -19.29 4.47
N TRP A 109 18.16 -19.00 4.19
CA TRP A 109 19.18 -20.04 3.96
C TRP A 109 19.20 -21.14 5.02
N ARG A 110 19.06 -20.75 6.29
CA ARG A 110 19.04 -21.71 7.41
C ARG A 110 17.85 -22.69 7.35
N SER A 111 16.81 -22.33 6.61
CA SER A 111 15.61 -23.15 6.40
C SER A 111 15.66 -23.90 5.07
N GLY A 112 16.81 -23.92 4.38
CA GLY A 112 17.03 -24.67 3.14
C GLY A 112 16.76 -23.93 1.83
N ASN A 113 16.54 -22.60 1.88
CA ASN A 113 16.41 -21.82 0.66
C ASN A 113 17.79 -21.37 0.15
N GLU A 114 18.39 -22.14 -0.73
CA GLU A 114 19.69 -21.83 -1.34
C GLU A 114 19.62 -20.58 -2.24
N SER A 115 18.44 -20.22 -2.76
CA SER A 115 18.23 -19.08 -3.63
C SER A 115 17.77 -17.80 -2.90
N HIS A 116 17.91 -17.75 -1.57
CA HIS A 116 17.36 -16.67 -0.74
C HIS A 116 17.73 -15.26 -1.23
N ALA A 117 18.97 -15.04 -1.65
CA ALA A 117 19.41 -13.71 -2.13
C ALA A 117 18.71 -13.31 -3.42
N GLN A 118 18.52 -14.25 -4.35
CA GLN A 118 17.82 -14.03 -5.62
C GLN A 118 16.33 -13.75 -5.38
N ASP A 119 15.71 -14.48 -4.46
CA ASP A 119 14.32 -14.28 -4.10
C ASP A 119 14.09 -12.91 -3.45
N MET A 120 14.97 -12.49 -2.53
CA MET A 120 14.92 -11.15 -1.93
C MET A 120 15.10 -10.05 -2.97
N LEU A 121 16.05 -10.20 -3.91
CA LEU A 121 16.21 -9.25 -5.01
C LEU A 121 14.98 -9.21 -5.91
N GLY A 122 14.35 -10.35 -6.17
CA GLY A 122 13.11 -10.46 -6.93
C GLY A 122 11.94 -9.73 -6.26
N ILE A 123 11.80 -9.82 -4.94
CA ILE A 123 10.82 -9.08 -4.16
C ILE A 123 11.05 -7.58 -4.32
N TYR A 124 12.27 -7.11 -4.08
CA TYR A 124 12.63 -5.70 -4.19
C TYR A 124 12.32 -5.12 -5.58
N ARG A 125 12.71 -5.80 -6.65
CA ARG A 125 12.46 -5.36 -8.03
C ARG A 125 10.97 -5.34 -8.38
N SER A 126 10.20 -6.29 -7.90
CA SER A 126 8.77 -6.37 -8.20
C SER A 126 7.91 -5.36 -7.44
N SER A 127 8.43 -4.79 -6.36
CA SER A 127 7.72 -3.83 -5.50
C SER A 127 7.79 -2.38 -5.98
N GLY A 128 8.78 -2.03 -6.81
CA GLY A 128 9.09 -0.65 -7.20
C GLY A 128 8.92 -0.30 -8.67
N GLY A 129 8.25 -1.14 -9.47
CA GLY A 129 8.13 -0.89 -10.90
C GLY A 129 7.23 0.30 -11.25
N PRO A 130 7.68 1.27 -12.09
CA PRO A 130 6.89 2.45 -12.48
C PRO A 130 5.58 2.10 -13.19
N VAL A 131 5.52 0.95 -13.87
CA VAL A 131 4.32 0.45 -14.54
C VAL A 131 3.18 0.18 -13.55
N PHE A 132 3.50 -0.38 -12.38
CA PHE A 132 2.50 -0.67 -11.35
C PHE A 132 1.86 0.61 -10.80
N VAL A 133 2.67 1.62 -10.56
CA VAL A 133 2.21 2.94 -10.08
C VAL A 133 1.29 3.60 -11.11
N LEU A 134 1.69 3.62 -12.38
CA LEU A 134 0.87 4.20 -13.45
C LEU A 134 -0.48 3.47 -13.59
N THR A 135 -0.47 2.15 -13.51
CA THR A 135 -1.70 1.33 -13.61
C THR A 135 -2.62 1.58 -12.40
N LEU A 136 -2.07 1.71 -11.19
CA LEU A 136 -2.84 2.08 -10.00
C LEU A 136 -3.54 3.43 -10.20
N LEU A 137 -2.82 4.44 -10.64
CA LEU A 137 -3.38 5.77 -10.88
C LEU A 137 -4.53 5.73 -11.89
N THR A 138 -4.38 4.96 -12.95
CA THR A 138 -5.43 4.78 -13.96
C THR A 138 -6.65 4.08 -13.37
N ALA A 139 -6.45 3.04 -12.57
CA ALA A 139 -7.55 2.30 -11.92
C ALA A 139 -8.31 3.17 -10.92
N LEU A 140 -7.60 3.92 -10.07
CA LEU A 140 -8.22 4.84 -9.11
C LEU A 140 -9.02 5.95 -9.80
N ARG A 141 -8.52 6.44 -10.92
CA ARG A 141 -9.21 7.44 -11.73
C ARG A 141 -10.51 6.90 -12.32
N TRP A 142 -10.51 5.66 -12.85
CA TRP A 142 -11.68 5.00 -13.42
C TRP A 142 -12.80 4.81 -12.39
N ASP A 143 -12.46 4.35 -11.20
CA ASP A 143 -13.44 4.04 -10.15
C ASP A 143 -14.19 5.29 -9.65
N ARG A 144 -13.57 6.46 -9.68
CA ARG A 144 -14.18 7.70 -9.19
C ARG A 144 -15.18 8.34 -10.14
N ASN A 145 -15.30 7.85 -11.36
CA ASN A 145 -16.16 8.46 -12.40
C ASN A 145 -15.93 9.98 -12.55
N ARG A 146 -14.72 10.46 -12.20
CA ARG A 146 -14.31 11.85 -12.30
C ARG A 146 -13.24 11.98 -13.36
N TYR A 147 -13.56 12.78 -14.35
CA TYR A 147 -12.62 13.20 -15.36
C TYR A 147 -11.68 14.25 -14.72
N VAL A 148 -10.55 13.82 -14.19
CA VAL A 148 -9.45 14.73 -13.87
C VAL A 148 -8.56 14.77 -15.10
N PRO A 149 -8.38 15.93 -15.76
CA PRO A 149 -7.51 16.04 -16.93
C PRO A 149 -6.09 15.56 -16.60
N ILE A 150 -5.46 14.86 -17.56
CA ILE A 150 -4.08 14.38 -17.41
C ILE A 150 -3.09 15.54 -17.32
N ASP A 151 -3.54 16.74 -17.65
CA ASP A 151 -2.72 17.95 -17.79
C ASP A 151 -2.48 18.69 -16.47
N ASP A 152 -2.84 18.11 -15.30
CA ASP A 152 -2.47 18.70 -14.02
C ASP A 152 -1.00 18.38 -13.70
N PRO A 153 -0.07 19.35 -13.86
CA PRO A 153 1.36 19.13 -13.63
C PRO A 153 1.72 18.90 -12.15
N TYR A 154 0.74 18.91 -11.24
CA TYR A 154 0.92 18.83 -9.81
C TYR A 154 0.58 17.47 -9.22
N PHE A 155 0.32 16.43 -10.02
CA PHE A 155 0.17 15.08 -9.51
C PHE A 155 1.53 14.49 -9.10
N VAL A 156 2.01 14.89 -7.94
CA VAL A 156 3.31 14.45 -7.41
C VAL A 156 3.12 13.19 -6.57
N LEU A 157 3.72 12.09 -7.03
CA LEU A 157 3.91 10.89 -6.23
C LEU A 157 5.15 11.08 -5.36
N HIS A 158 4.96 11.34 -4.08
CA HIS A 158 6.04 11.26 -3.12
C HIS A 158 6.25 9.82 -2.68
N PHE A 159 7.38 9.23 -3.09
CA PHE A 159 7.88 7.98 -2.53
C PHE A 159 8.68 8.32 -1.27
N SER A 160 8.09 8.13 -0.11
CA SER A 160 8.86 8.13 1.14
C SER A 160 9.25 6.70 1.45
N HIS A 161 10.54 6.40 1.36
CA HIS A 161 11.10 5.21 1.98
C HIS A 161 11.21 5.50 3.49
N ILE A 162 10.48 4.73 4.28
CA ILE A 162 10.68 4.62 5.74
C ILE A 162 11.54 3.39 6.02
#